data_0a032e027bac06f2ce088fc14ec07737
#
_entry.id   0a032e027bac06f2ce088fc14ec07737
#
_cell.length_a   1.000
_cell.length_b   1.000
_cell.length_c   1.000
_cell.angle_alpha   90.00
_cell.angle_beta   90.00
_cell.angle_gamma   90.00
#
_symmetry.space_group_name_H-M   'P 1'
#
loop_
_entity.id
_entity.type
_entity.pdbx_description
1 polymer ?
#
loop_
_entity_poly.entity_id
_entity_poly.type
_entity_poly.pdbx_seq_one_letter_code
_entity_poly.pdbx_strand_id
1 'polypeptide(L)'
;MTRSDMKGESKQSRRDFLLRAGATATGLVFAPTLLPERLGAAGAAQAALRIGIIGSGNIGGAVGLRWAEAGHEILFSSRHPEELTGLVERAGSRTRAGFPGEAAEFGEVVLIAVPYAALPQVGRDYAPLMRGKVVIDCGNPYPRRDGPMAEDALAKGTGVASAEFLPGVRLVRAFNAINYRSVEQEAHRAGEQVGIPIAGDDEDALRIVSDLVVDAGFDPVVVGPLMRAREFDQGSPVYVTNMTAAQLREVLDLR
;
A
#
# COMPACT_ATOMS: atom_id res chain seq x y z
N MET A 1 41.47 66.30 36.34
CA MET A 1 40.31 66.88 37.04
C MET A 1 39.45 65.69 37.34
N THR A 2 39.60 65.25 38.50
CA THR A 2 38.75 65.17 39.71
C THR A 2 37.66 64.11 39.57
N ARG A 3 37.92 63.05 40.29
CA ARG A 3 37.41 62.64 41.62
C ARG A 3 35.97 62.17 41.55
N SER A 4 35.52 61.12 42.10
CA SER A 4 35.67 60.50 43.44
C SER A 4 34.38 59.76 43.65
N ASP A 5 34.22 58.75 44.20
CA ASP A 5 34.50 57.94 45.35
C ASP A 5 33.27 57.03 45.61
N MET A 6 33.52 55.81 45.75
CA MET A 6 33.59 55.01 46.99
C MET A 6 32.25 54.36 47.48
N LYS A 7 32.39 53.11 47.72
CA LYS A 7 31.91 52.26 48.85
C LYS A 7 30.40 51.96 48.91
N GLY A 8 29.99 50.77 49.22
CA GLY A 8 30.45 49.82 50.18
C GLY A 8 29.64 48.51 50.19
N GLU A 9 30.29 47.57 50.63
CA GLU A 9 30.03 46.24 51.11
C GLU A 9 28.69 45.98 51.79
N SER A 10 28.12 44.77 51.58
CA SER A 10 28.21 43.79 52.66
C SER A 10 27.72 42.42 52.23
N LYS A 11 28.60 41.46 52.42
CA LYS A 11 28.31 40.04 52.51
C LYS A 11 27.37 39.79 53.70
N GLN A 12 26.26 39.06 53.49
CA GLN A 12 25.63 38.35 54.57
C GLN A 12 25.35 36.91 54.18
N SER A 13 25.86 36.14 55.04
CA SER A 13 26.14 34.74 55.18
C SER A 13 24.88 33.85 55.12
N ARG A 14 25.07 32.71 54.44
CA ARG A 14 24.17 31.56 54.33
C ARG A 14 24.02 30.78 55.66
N ARG A 15 23.88 31.40 56.81
CA ARG A 15 24.00 30.62 58.08
C ARG A 15 22.91 30.81 59.11
N ASP A 16 21.86 31.61 58.89
CA ASP A 16 20.86 31.85 59.94
C ASP A 16 19.43 31.60 59.47
N PHE A 17 19.15 30.39 59.01
CA PHE A 17 17.75 29.95 58.92
C PHE A 17 17.60 28.43 59.14
N LEU A 18 18.12 27.99 60.28
CA LEU A 18 17.74 26.72 60.91
C LEU A 18 17.41 27.00 62.34
N LEU A 19 16.17 26.84 62.69
CA LEU A 19 15.59 26.56 64.02
C LEU A 19 14.27 27.32 64.20
N ARG A 20 13.17 26.68 63.80
CA ARG A 20 11.99 26.61 64.62
C ARG A 20 11.14 25.44 64.14
N ALA A 21 11.05 24.45 64.99
CA ALA A 21 10.22 23.28 64.90
C ALA A 21 8.72 23.63 65.02
N GLY A 22 7.91 22.91 64.26
CA GLY A 22 6.44 22.90 64.43
C GLY A 22 5.88 21.69 63.68
N ALA A 23 5.65 20.61 64.44
CA ALA A 23 5.00 19.39 63.93
C ALA A 23 3.52 19.63 63.60
N THR A 24 3.09 19.32 62.38
CA THR A 24 1.73 18.91 62.13
C THR A 24 1.75 17.84 61.03
N ALA A 25 1.35 16.65 61.39
CA ALA A 25 1.10 15.55 60.48
C ALA A 25 -0.14 15.86 59.65
N THR A 26 0.04 15.90 58.35
CA THR A 26 -1.10 15.86 57.42
C THR A 26 -0.77 14.90 56.29
N GLY A 27 -1.63 13.89 56.13
CA GLY A 27 -1.48 12.73 55.30
C GLY A 27 -1.23 13.08 53.83
N LEU A 28 -0.22 12.43 53.23
CA LEU A 28 -0.01 12.38 51.80
C LEU A 28 -1.09 11.46 51.21
N VAL A 29 -2.11 12.07 50.61
CA VAL A 29 -2.97 11.39 49.66
C VAL A 29 -2.17 11.19 48.37
N PHE A 30 -1.77 9.96 48.11
CA PHE A 30 -1.27 9.54 46.81
C PHE A 30 -2.44 9.67 45.82
N ALA A 31 -2.44 10.73 45.02
CA ALA A 31 -3.23 10.77 43.81
C ALA A 31 -2.58 9.83 42.78
N PRO A 32 -3.32 8.87 42.20
CA PRO A 32 -2.80 8.11 41.07
C PRO A 32 -2.56 9.07 39.92
N THR A 33 -1.30 9.25 39.51
CA THR A 33 -0.96 9.87 38.25
C THR A 33 -1.55 8.98 37.15
N LEU A 34 -2.69 9.40 36.61
CA LEU A 34 -3.19 8.90 35.36
C LEU A 34 -2.11 9.21 34.30
N LEU A 35 -1.37 8.17 33.93
CA LEU A 35 -0.58 8.20 32.71
C LEU A 35 -1.56 8.55 31.57
N PRO A 36 -1.23 9.51 30.70
CA PRO A 36 -2.07 9.71 29.54
C PRO A 36 -2.11 8.38 28.78
N GLU A 37 -3.31 7.78 28.69
CA GLU A 37 -3.58 6.75 27.72
C GLU A 37 -2.99 7.25 26.39
N ARG A 38 -2.12 6.44 25.82
CA ARG A 38 -1.69 6.63 24.42
C ARG A 38 -2.98 6.69 23.59
N LEU A 39 -3.38 7.90 23.26
CA LEU A 39 -4.25 8.13 22.12
C LEU A 39 -3.57 7.38 20.96
N GLY A 40 -4.18 6.28 20.55
CA GLY A 40 -3.75 5.55 19.38
C GLY A 40 -3.54 6.58 18.29
N ALA A 41 -2.39 6.55 17.65
CA ALA A 41 -2.13 7.34 16.47
C ALA A 41 -3.28 7.02 15.51
N ALA A 42 -4.26 7.92 15.43
CA ALA A 42 -5.17 7.97 14.31
C ALA A 42 -4.23 8.09 13.10
N GLY A 43 -4.14 7.02 12.31
CA GLY A 43 -3.31 6.99 11.13
C GLY A 43 -3.59 8.27 10.36
N ALA A 44 -2.55 9.03 10.04
CA ALA A 44 -2.70 10.17 9.16
C ALA A 44 -3.43 9.64 7.92
N ALA A 45 -4.63 10.16 7.65
CA ALA A 45 -5.40 9.75 6.48
C ALA A 45 -4.48 9.88 5.27
N GLN A 46 -4.18 8.76 4.64
CA GLN A 46 -3.30 8.73 3.49
C GLN A 46 -3.90 9.62 2.40
N ALA A 47 -3.09 10.43 1.76
CA ALA A 47 -3.60 11.32 0.72
C ALA A 47 -4.24 10.48 -0.40
N ALA A 48 -5.46 10.86 -0.80
CA ALA A 48 -6.15 10.19 -1.87
C ALA A 48 -5.29 10.22 -3.15
N LEU A 49 -5.02 9.04 -3.71
CA LEU A 49 -4.28 8.88 -4.96
C LEU A 49 -5.23 8.84 -6.15
N ARG A 50 -4.72 9.24 -7.31
CA ARG A 50 -5.35 8.98 -8.59
C ARG A 50 -4.86 7.65 -9.13
N ILE A 51 -5.76 6.70 -9.31
CA ILE A 51 -5.43 5.34 -9.75
C ILE A 51 -6.10 5.05 -11.09
N GLY A 52 -5.28 4.75 -12.09
CA GLY A 52 -5.75 4.27 -13.39
C GLY A 52 -5.80 2.75 -13.43
N ILE A 53 -6.89 2.18 -13.92
CA ILE A 53 -7.05 0.73 -14.03
C ILE A 53 -7.14 0.35 -15.51
N ILE A 54 -6.11 -0.30 -16.04
CA ILE A 54 -6.11 -0.85 -17.39
C ILE A 54 -6.70 -2.26 -17.34
N GLY A 55 -7.97 -2.36 -17.75
CA GLY A 55 -8.73 -3.60 -17.69
C GLY A 55 -9.60 -3.73 -16.43
N SER A 56 -10.79 -3.15 -16.47
CA SER A 56 -11.76 -3.16 -15.36
C SER A 56 -12.73 -4.33 -15.45
N GLY A 57 -12.19 -5.54 -15.71
CA GLY A 57 -12.91 -6.80 -15.60
C GLY A 57 -13.06 -7.25 -14.14
N ASN A 58 -13.13 -8.59 -13.92
CA ASN A 58 -13.38 -9.14 -12.59
C ASN A 58 -12.39 -8.63 -11.53
N ILE A 59 -11.08 -8.83 -11.74
CA ILE A 59 -10.08 -8.46 -10.71
C ILE A 59 -9.86 -6.95 -10.64
N GLY A 60 -9.73 -6.27 -11.80
CA GLY A 60 -9.53 -4.82 -11.84
C GLY A 60 -10.73 -4.05 -11.30
N GLY A 61 -11.96 -4.53 -11.58
CA GLY A 61 -13.19 -3.97 -11.02
C GLY A 61 -13.28 -4.18 -9.50
N ALA A 62 -13.01 -5.40 -9.01
CA ALA A 62 -13.09 -5.72 -7.58
C ALA A 62 -12.08 -4.93 -6.75
N VAL A 63 -10.81 -4.88 -7.17
CA VAL A 63 -9.77 -4.12 -6.47
C VAL A 63 -10.05 -2.62 -6.53
N GLY A 64 -10.44 -2.11 -7.71
CA GLY A 64 -10.77 -0.69 -7.89
C GLY A 64 -11.95 -0.23 -7.04
N LEU A 65 -12.97 -1.08 -6.82
CA LEU A 65 -14.06 -0.79 -5.89
C LEU A 65 -13.56 -0.61 -4.46
N ARG A 66 -12.65 -1.46 -3.97
CA ARG A 66 -12.07 -1.34 -2.62
C ARG A 66 -11.31 -0.02 -2.47
N TRP A 67 -10.50 0.35 -3.46
CA TRP A 67 -9.78 1.62 -3.46
C TRP A 67 -10.71 2.84 -3.54
N ALA A 68 -11.80 2.76 -4.32
CA ALA A 68 -12.82 3.82 -4.35
C ALA A 68 -13.50 3.99 -2.98
N GLU A 69 -13.81 2.90 -2.29
CA GLU A 69 -14.36 2.89 -0.92
C GLU A 69 -13.38 3.48 0.09
N ALA A 70 -12.07 3.27 -0.09
CA ALA A 70 -11.01 3.88 0.71
C ALA A 70 -10.80 5.39 0.40
N GLY A 71 -11.46 5.91 -0.63
CA GLY A 71 -11.48 7.34 -0.96
C GLY A 71 -10.53 7.78 -2.05
N HIS A 72 -9.90 6.86 -2.76
CA HIS A 72 -9.07 7.16 -3.94
C HIS A 72 -9.91 7.61 -5.14
N GLU A 73 -9.28 8.31 -6.08
CA GLU A 73 -9.89 8.66 -7.36
C GLU A 73 -9.58 7.59 -8.40
N ILE A 74 -10.60 6.95 -8.96
CA ILE A 74 -10.39 5.80 -9.85
C ILE A 74 -10.86 6.13 -11.28
N LEU A 75 -9.99 5.87 -12.26
CA LEU A 75 -10.39 5.75 -13.65
C LEU A 75 -10.38 4.26 -14.05
N PHE A 76 -11.58 3.69 -14.14
CA PHE A 76 -11.78 2.36 -14.68
C PHE A 76 -11.67 2.39 -16.21
N SER A 77 -10.93 1.48 -16.82
CA SER A 77 -10.85 1.48 -18.26
C SER A 77 -11.15 0.13 -18.93
N SER A 78 -11.69 0.23 -20.10
CA SER A 78 -12.00 -0.88 -21.00
C SER A 78 -11.85 -0.41 -22.45
N ARG A 79 -11.79 -1.35 -23.38
CA ARG A 79 -11.96 -1.07 -24.82
C ARG A 79 -13.39 -0.59 -25.15
N HIS A 80 -14.31 -0.84 -24.24
CA HIS A 80 -15.72 -0.50 -24.28
C HIS A 80 -16.12 0.20 -22.97
N PRO A 81 -15.74 1.49 -22.77
CA PRO A 81 -15.98 2.20 -21.49
C PRO A 81 -17.46 2.32 -21.15
N GLU A 82 -18.34 2.32 -22.15
CA GLU A 82 -19.79 2.35 -21.99
C GLU A 82 -20.36 1.16 -21.20
N GLU A 83 -19.67 0.02 -21.21
CA GLU A 83 -20.04 -1.17 -20.44
C GLU A 83 -19.70 -1.05 -18.96
N LEU A 84 -18.93 -0.03 -18.55
CA LEU A 84 -18.47 0.17 -17.17
C LEU A 84 -19.42 1.05 -16.35
N THR A 85 -20.54 1.53 -16.92
CA THR A 85 -21.49 2.43 -16.23
C THR A 85 -21.92 1.89 -14.87
N GLY A 86 -22.35 0.63 -14.80
CA GLY A 86 -22.78 0.01 -13.55
C GLY A 86 -21.64 -0.18 -12.53
N LEU A 87 -20.39 -0.29 -12.97
CA LEU A 87 -19.23 -0.33 -12.08
C LEU A 87 -18.96 1.06 -11.47
N VAL A 88 -18.97 2.10 -12.30
CA VAL A 88 -18.77 3.50 -11.88
C VAL A 88 -19.88 3.95 -10.92
N GLU A 89 -21.14 3.61 -11.20
CA GLU A 89 -22.27 3.93 -10.30
C GLU A 89 -22.08 3.32 -8.91
N ARG A 90 -21.63 2.05 -8.83
CA ARG A 90 -21.35 1.39 -7.56
C ARG A 90 -20.16 1.98 -6.83
N ALA A 91 -19.15 2.40 -7.58
CA ALA A 91 -17.91 2.94 -7.04
C ALA A 91 -18.03 4.38 -6.53
N GLY A 92 -19.05 5.12 -6.96
CA GLY A 92 -19.38 6.46 -6.46
C GLY A 92 -18.69 7.60 -7.20
N SER A 93 -18.88 8.83 -6.68
CA SER A 93 -18.64 10.10 -7.38
C SER A 93 -17.16 10.42 -7.68
N ARG A 94 -16.22 9.74 -7.05
CA ARG A 94 -14.75 9.90 -7.31
C ARG A 94 -14.24 8.98 -8.40
N THR A 95 -15.15 8.38 -9.16
CA THR A 95 -14.79 7.40 -10.17
C THR A 95 -15.36 7.76 -11.54
N ARG A 96 -14.70 7.30 -12.58
CA ARG A 96 -15.17 7.46 -13.96
C ARG A 96 -14.70 6.31 -14.84
N ALA A 97 -15.37 6.13 -15.98
CA ALA A 97 -14.93 5.23 -17.02
C ALA A 97 -14.14 5.96 -18.10
N GLY A 98 -13.26 5.24 -18.80
CA GLY A 98 -12.51 5.77 -19.93
C GLY A 98 -11.76 4.68 -20.70
N PHE A 99 -10.94 5.10 -21.67
CA PHE A 99 -10.09 4.19 -22.43
C PHE A 99 -8.77 3.89 -21.70
N PRO A 100 -8.06 2.79 -22.05
CA PRO A 100 -6.82 2.39 -21.37
C PRO A 100 -5.72 3.45 -21.37
N GLY A 101 -5.57 4.23 -22.46
CA GLY A 101 -4.63 5.33 -22.55
C GLY A 101 -4.94 6.45 -21.54
N GLU A 102 -6.23 6.77 -21.35
CA GLU A 102 -6.66 7.76 -20.37
C GLU A 102 -6.36 7.29 -18.94
N ALA A 103 -6.53 5.99 -18.65
CA ALA A 103 -6.17 5.43 -17.35
C ALA A 103 -4.66 5.47 -17.10
N ALA A 104 -3.86 5.13 -18.13
CA ALA A 104 -2.40 5.22 -18.07
C ALA A 104 -1.91 6.64 -17.79
N GLU A 105 -2.54 7.65 -18.40
CA GLU A 105 -2.20 9.06 -18.21
C GLU A 105 -2.66 9.59 -16.85
N PHE A 106 -3.91 9.30 -16.46
CA PHE A 106 -4.56 9.80 -15.25
C PHE A 106 -3.88 9.34 -13.97
N GLY A 107 -3.53 8.05 -13.89
CA GLY A 107 -3.05 7.43 -12.64
C GLY A 107 -1.66 7.94 -12.23
N GLU A 108 -1.50 8.25 -10.95
CA GLU A 108 -0.20 8.30 -10.26
C GLU A 108 0.30 6.87 -10.02
N VAL A 109 -0.65 5.98 -9.77
CA VAL A 109 -0.48 4.52 -9.75
C VAL A 109 -1.36 3.92 -10.84
N VAL A 110 -0.86 2.89 -11.53
CA VAL A 110 -1.63 2.19 -12.57
C VAL A 110 -1.72 0.70 -12.24
N LEU A 111 -2.95 0.17 -12.18
CA LEU A 111 -3.18 -1.27 -12.10
C LEU A 111 -3.40 -1.83 -13.51
N ILE A 112 -2.63 -2.84 -13.89
CA ILE A 112 -2.83 -3.60 -15.13
C ILE A 112 -3.50 -4.94 -14.79
N ALA A 113 -4.74 -5.10 -15.23
CA ALA A 113 -5.58 -6.26 -14.95
C ALA A 113 -6.21 -6.84 -16.23
N VAL A 114 -5.37 -7.06 -17.23
CA VAL A 114 -5.76 -7.62 -18.53
C VAL A 114 -5.33 -9.10 -18.64
N PRO A 115 -5.87 -9.88 -19.61
CA PRO A 115 -5.29 -11.15 -19.98
C PRO A 115 -3.80 -11.01 -20.30
N TYR A 116 -2.96 -11.93 -19.79
CA TYR A 116 -1.50 -11.76 -19.86
C TYR A 116 -0.96 -11.60 -21.29
N ALA A 117 -1.60 -12.26 -22.27
CA ALA A 117 -1.26 -12.09 -23.69
C ALA A 117 -1.41 -10.65 -24.21
N ALA A 118 -2.19 -9.81 -23.54
CA ALA A 118 -2.34 -8.41 -23.91
C ALA A 118 -1.23 -7.51 -23.35
N LEU A 119 -0.45 -7.98 -22.36
CA LEU A 119 0.55 -7.16 -21.68
C LEU A 119 1.62 -6.57 -22.60
N PRO A 120 2.17 -7.32 -23.59
CA PRO A 120 3.11 -6.74 -24.56
C PRO A 120 2.52 -5.59 -25.37
N GLN A 121 1.23 -5.66 -25.71
CA GLN A 121 0.55 -4.58 -26.42
C GLN A 121 0.33 -3.37 -25.52
N VAL A 122 -0.10 -3.60 -24.27
CA VAL A 122 -0.23 -2.53 -23.24
C VAL A 122 1.09 -1.80 -23.07
N GLY A 123 2.20 -2.52 -23.02
CA GLY A 123 3.54 -1.92 -22.92
C GLY A 123 3.88 -1.06 -24.15
N ARG A 124 3.67 -1.58 -25.36
CA ARG A 124 3.93 -0.80 -26.59
C ARG A 124 3.11 0.48 -26.67
N ASP A 125 1.83 0.39 -26.30
CA ASP A 125 0.89 1.50 -26.47
C ASP A 125 0.99 2.53 -25.34
N TYR A 126 1.23 2.09 -24.11
CA TYR A 126 1.04 2.94 -22.92
C TYR A 126 2.27 3.08 -22.01
N ALA A 127 3.37 2.32 -22.20
CA ALA A 127 4.55 2.48 -21.35
C ALA A 127 5.09 3.93 -21.32
N PRO A 128 5.08 4.71 -22.43
CA PRO A 128 5.48 6.11 -22.38
C PRO A 128 4.65 6.97 -21.42
N LEU A 129 3.33 6.70 -21.29
CA LEU A 129 2.40 7.41 -20.38
C LEU A 129 2.58 6.99 -18.92
N MET A 130 3.16 5.80 -18.70
CA MET A 130 3.39 5.23 -17.37
C MET A 130 4.85 5.38 -16.89
N ARG A 131 5.72 6.00 -17.68
CA ARG A 131 7.15 6.14 -17.34
C ARG A 131 7.36 6.77 -15.97
N GLY A 132 8.13 6.09 -15.10
CA GLY A 132 8.43 6.51 -13.73
C GLY A 132 7.29 6.34 -12.74
N LYS A 133 6.09 5.96 -13.18
CA LYS A 133 4.94 5.69 -12.30
C LYS A 133 5.06 4.32 -11.64
N VAL A 134 4.39 4.16 -10.52
CA VAL A 134 4.17 2.85 -9.91
C VAL A 134 3.14 2.10 -10.73
N VAL A 135 3.49 0.90 -11.19
CA VAL A 135 2.60 0.03 -11.97
C VAL A 135 2.46 -1.30 -11.25
N ILE A 136 1.21 -1.65 -10.97
CA ILE A 136 0.86 -2.95 -10.38
C ILE A 136 0.41 -3.87 -11.50
N ASP A 137 1.09 -5.00 -11.69
CA ASP A 137 0.64 -6.04 -12.61
C ASP A 137 0.09 -7.23 -11.83
N CYS A 138 -1.21 -7.50 -12.02
CA CYS A 138 -1.91 -8.65 -11.44
C CYS A 138 -2.20 -9.76 -12.48
N GLY A 139 -1.62 -9.68 -13.67
CA GLY A 139 -1.82 -10.67 -14.73
C GLY A 139 -1.18 -12.03 -14.40
N ASN A 140 -1.82 -13.11 -14.80
CA ASN A 140 -1.26 -14.46 -14.74
C ASN A 140 -1.26 -15.07 -16.14
N PRO A 141 -0.10 -15.62 -16.61
CA PRO A 141 -0.03 -16.31 -17.87
C PRO A 141 -0.66 -17.71 -17.76
N TYR A 142 -1.63 -17.99 -18.62
CA TYR A 142 -2.27 -19.31 -18.73
C TYR A 142 -1.99 -19.88 -20.12
N PRO A 143 -1.15 -20.94 -20.29
CA PRO A 143 -0.77 -21.46 -21.59
C PRO A 143 -1.95 -21.77 -22.52
N ARG A 144 -3.06 -22.28 -21.96
CA ARG A 144 -4.29 -22.57 -22.74
C ARG A 144 -4.98 -21.32 -23.28
N ARG A 145 -4.81 -20.15 -22.64
CA ARG A 145 -5.42 -18.87 -23.03
C ARG A 145 -4.45 -18.00 -23.82
N ASP A 146 -3.21 -17.94 -23.34
CA ASP A 146 -2.22 -16.95 -23.75
C ASP A 146 -1.15 -17.53 -24.70
N GLY A 147 -1.17 -18.84 -24.95
CA GLY A 147 -0.29 -19.51 -25.92
C GLY A 147 1.17 -19.60 -25.47
N PRO A 148 2.12 -19.77 -26.43
CA PRO A 148 3.54 -20.02 -26.12
C PRO A 148 4.22 -18.93 -25.29
N MET A 149 3.79 -17.66 -25.43
CA MET A 149 4.35 -16.58 -24.61
C MET A 149 4.10 -16.78 -23.10
N ALA A 150 3.03 -17.51 -22.73
CA ALA A 150 2.77 -17.82 -21.34
C ALA A 150 3.79 -18.83 -20.78
N GLU A 151 4.22 -19.79 -21.58
CA GLU A 151 5.25 -20.75 -21.23
C GLU A 151 6.59 -20.06 -21.01
N ASP A 152 6.96 -19.13 -21.90
CA ASP A 152 8.16 -18.31 -21.77
C ASP A 152 8.13 -17.44 -20.50
N ALA A 153 6.99 -16.81 -20.21
CA ALA A 153 6.83 -15.97 -19.02
C ALA A 153 6.92 -16.79 -17.73
N LEU A 154 6.32 -17.98 -17.69
CA LEU A 154 6.42 -18.88 -16.54
C LEU A 154 7.85 -19.41 -16.33
N ALA A 155 8.56 -19.73 -17.40
CA ALA A 155 9.95 -20.15 -17.33
C ALA A 155 10.88 -19.08 -16.76
N LYS A 156 10.72 -17.82 -17.17
CA LYS A 156 11.45 -16.65 -16.65
C LYS A 156 11.03 -16.26 -15.23
N GLY A 157 9.78 -16.50 -14.86
CA GLY A 157 9.06 -15.90 -13.73
C GLY A 157 8.34 -14.62 -14.17
N THR A 158 7.07 -14.50 -13.76
CA THR A 158 6.17 -13.45 -14.27
C THR A 158 6.64 -12.03 -13.94
N GLY A 159 7.28 -11.82 -12.78
CA GLY A 159 7.84 -10.50 -12.43
C GLY A 159 8.88 -10.03 -13.45
N VAL A 160 9.82 -10.91 -13.80
CA VAL A 160 10.88 -10.61 -14.79
C VAL A 160 10.28 -10.41 -16.19
N ALA A 161 9.39 -11.32 -16.61
CA ALA A 161 8.76 -11.25 -17.92
C ALA A 161 7.89 -9.99 -18.09
N SER A 162 7.14 -9.60 -17.07
CA SER A 162 6.31 -8.39 -17.09
C SER A 162 7.17 -7.12 -17.17
N ALA A 163 8.32 -7.08 -16.48
CA ALA A 163 9.25 -5.95 -16.58
C ALA A 163 9.81 -5.74 -18.00
N GLU A 164 10.04 -6.82 -18.74
CA GLU A 164 10.48 -6.73 -20.16
C GLU A 164 9.41 -6.07 -21.04
N PHE A 165 8.12 -6.30 -20.75
CA PHE A 165 7.02 -5.70 -21.51
C PHE A 165 6.69 -4.26 -21.09
N LEU A 166 7.10 -3.83 -19.89
CA LEU A 166 6.76 -2.54 -19.30
C LEU A 166 8.01 -1.70 -18.98
N PRO A 167 8.79 -1.30 -19.98
CA PRO A 167 10.04 -0.60 -19.76
C PRO A 167 9.83 0.79 -19.14
N GLY A 168 10.66 1.13 -18.16
CA GLY A 168 10.71 2.46 -17.55
C GLY A 168 9.64 2.74 -16.51
N VAL A 169 8.84 1.73 -16.10
CA VAL A 169 7.92 1.83 -14.98
C VAL A 169 8.56 1.30 -13.68
N ARG A 170 8.00 1.64 -12.54
CA ARG A 170 8.32 1.10 -11.22
C ARG A 170 7.37 -0.06 -10.94
N LEU A 171 7.73 -1.24 -11.45
CA LEU A 171 6.83 -2.39 -11.47
C LEU A 171 6.74 -3.09 -10.12
N VAL A 172 5.51 -3.41 -9.72
CA VAL A 172 5.21 -4.26 -8.56
C VAL A 172 4.23 -5.36 -8.98
N ARG A 173 4.53 -6.59 -8.60
CA ARG A 173 3.59 -7.72 -8.70
C ARG A 173 2.75 -7.79 -7.44
N ALA A 174 1.43 -7.70 -7.57
CA ALA A 174 0.48 -7.83 -6.48
C ALA A 174 -0.91 -8.20 -7.02
N PHE A 175 -1.80 -8.73 -6.16
CA PHE A 175 -3.16 -9.15 -6.49
C PHE A 175 -3.29 -10.24 -7.58
N ASN A 176 -2.19 -10.83 -8.03
CA ASN A 176 -2.19 -11.96 -8.97
C ASN A 176 -2.49 -13.29 -8.27
N ALA A 177 -2.24 -13.41 -6.97
CA ALA A 177 -2.42 -14.63 -6.17
C ALA A 177 -3.74 -14.65 -5.38
N ILE A 178 -4.70 -13.78 -5.70
CA ILE A 178 -6.03 -13.75 -5.08
C ILE A 178 -7.12 -13.85 -6.14
N ASN A 179 -8.24 -14.50 -5.80
CA ASN A 179 -9.42 -14.53 -6.67
C ASN A 179 -10.25 -13.25 -6.47
N TYR A 180 -10.86 -12.72 -7.54
CA TYR A 180 -11.70 -11.53 -7.45
C TYR A 180 -12.88 -11.69 -6.47
N ARG A 181 -13.46 -12.89 -6.35
CA ARG A 181 -14.51 -13.18 -5.36
C ARG A 181 -13.99 -13.06 -3.93
N SER A 182 -12.73 -13.48 -3.69
CA SER A 182 -12.10 -13.26 -2.40
C SER A 182 -11.83 -11.78 -2.14
N VAL A 183 -11.50 -10.98 -3.17
CA VAL A 183 -11.41 -9.51 -3.03
C VAL A 183 -12.76 -8.92 -2.60
N GLU A 184 -13.87 -9.42 -3.13
CA GLU A 184 -15.22 -8.95 -2.79
C GLU A 184 -15.68 -9.40 -1.39
N GLN A 185 -15.29 -10.61 -0.96
CA GLN A 185 -15.85 -11.26 0.24
C GLN A 185 -14.96 -11.15 1.47
N GLU A 186 -13.65 -11.10 1.29
CA GLU A 186 -12.66 -11.18 2.37
C GLU A 186 -12.03 -9.83 2.72
N ALA A 187 -12.26 -8.78 1.91
CA ALA A 187 -11.79 -7.44 2.24
C ALA A 187 -12.36 -6.99 3.59
N HIS A 188 -11.48 -6.47 4.47
CA HIS A 188 -11.86 -6.02 5.81
C HIS A 188 -12.58 -7.09 6.67
N ARG A 189 -12.33 -8.38 6.43
CA ARG A 189 -12.93 -9.45 7.24
C ARG A 189 -12.57 -9.30 8.72
N ALA A 190 -13.42 -9.82 9.61
CA ALA A 190 -13.13 -9.82 11.04
C ALA A 190 -11.92 -10.72 11.37
N GLY A 191 -11.06 -10.28 12.28
CA GLY A 191 -9.85 -11.00 12.68
C GLY A 191 -8.67 -10.75 11.77
N GLU A 192 -7.84 -11.78 11.54
CA GLU A 192 -6.66 -11.66 10.67
C GLU A 192 -7.07 -11.49 9.21
N GLN A 193 -6.51 -10.48 8.55
CA GLN A 193 -6.77 -10.21 7.15
C GLN A 193 -6.12 -11.27 6.24
N VAL A 194 -6.63 -11.40 5.02
CA VAL A 194 -5.94 -12.17 3.97
C VAL A 194 -4.65 -11.46 3.59
N GLY A 195 -3.56 -12.20 3.52
CA GLY A 195 -2.28 -11.69 3.07
C GLY A 195 -2.21 -11.56 1.54
N ILE A 196 -1.69 -10.45 1.05
CA ILE A 196 -1.39 -10.25 -0.37
C ILE A 196 0.13 -10.25 -0.56
N PRO A 197 0.70 -11.24 -1.25
CA PRO A 197 2.13 -11.25 -1.55
C PRO A 197 2.47 -10.17 -2.59
N ILE A 198 3.59 -9.48 -2.35
CA ILE A 198 4.06 -8.33 -3.15
C ILE A 198 5.53 -8.55 -3.50
N ALA A 199 5.91 -8.32 -4.76
CA ALA A 199 7.30 -8.31 -5.20
C ALA A 199 7.59 -7.12 -6.10
N GLY A 200 8.75 -6.49 -5.91
CA GLY A 200 9.18 -5.32 -6.67
C GLY A 200 10.64 -4.98 -6.37
N ASP A 201 11.28 -4.21 -7.24
CA ASP A 201 12.69 -3.83 -7.12
C ASP A 201 12.88 -2.39 -6.57
N ASP A 202 11.78 -1.62 -6.44
CA ASP A 202 11.77 -0.23 -5.97
C ASP A 202 11.08 -0.16 -4.60
N GLU A 203 11.82 0.26 -3.57
CA GLU A 203 11.34 0.27 -2.18
C GLU A 203 10.16 1.24 -1.96
N ASP A 204 10.18 2.40 -2.61
CA ASP A 204 9.07 3.35 -2.51
C ASP A 204 7.82 2.84 -3.22
N ALA A 205 7.97 2.15 -4.36
CA ALA A 205 6.85 1.51 -5.04
C ALA A 205 6.26 0.38 -4.17
N LEU A 206 7.10 -0.43 -3.54
CA LEU A 206 6.66 -1.47 -2.61
C LEU A 206 5.89 -0.88 -1.43
N ARG A 207 6.34 0.25 -0.87
CA ARG A 207 5.63 0.95 0.21
C ARG A 207 4.25 1.46 -0.26
N ILE A 208 4.20 2.16 -1.40
CA ILE A 208 2.94 2.67 -1.96
C ILE A 208 1.94 1.53 -2.22
N VAL A 209 2.40 0.41 -2.79
CA VAL A 209 1.53 -0.74 -3.07
C VAL A 209 1.13 -1.46 -1.79
N SER A 210 2.00 -1.52 -0.76
CA SER A 210 1.64 -2.06 0.56
C SER A 210 0.51 -1.25 1.19
N ASP A 211 0.59 0.07 1.13
CA ASP A 211 -0.45 0.95 1.62
C ASP A 211 -1.78 0.73 0.86
N LEU A 212 -1.72 0.61 -0.47
CA LEU A 212 -2.89 0.31 -1.30
C LEU A 212 -3.49 -1.10 -1.03
N VAL A 213 -2.68 -2.05 -0.61
CA VAL A 213 -3.18 -3.37 -0.15
C VAL A 213 -3.94 -3.23 1.15
N VAL A 214 -3.45 -2.41 2.10
CA VAL A 214 -4.16 -2.09 3.35
C VAL A 214 -5.47 -1.38 3.07
N ASP A 215 -5.46 -0.38 2.20
CA ASP A 215 -6.65 0.37 1.80
C ASP A 215 -7.71 -0.52 1.13
N ALA A 216 -7.27 -1.56 0.42
CA ALA A 216 -8.16 -2.57 -0.15
C ALA A 216 -8.70 -3.58 0.89
N GLY A 217 -8.26 -3.51 2.16
CA GLY A 217 -8.74 -4.37 3.25
C GLY A 217 -7.96 -5.68 3.42
N PHE A 218 -6.65 -5.69 3.11
CA PHE A 218 -5.78 -6.85 3.14
C PHE A 218 -4.47 -6.55 3.86
N ASP A 219 -3.70 -7.59 4.21
CA ASP A 219 -2.38 -7.45 4.80
C ASP A 219 -1.27 -7.62 3.74
N PRO A 220 -0.38 -6.64 3.55
CA PRO A 220 0.72 -6.76 2.60
C PRO A 220 1.82 -7.69 3.13
N VAL A 221 2.33 -8.55 2.24
CA VAL A 221 3.48 -9.41 2.51
C VAL A 221 4.54 -9.18 1.43
N VAL A 222 5.52 -8.33 1.73
CA VAL A 222 6.63 -8.08 0.82
C VAL A 222 7.52 -9.32 0.76
N VAL A 223 7.53 -9.99 -0.39
CA VAL A 223 8.29 -11.22 -0.64
C VAL A 223 9.74 -10.89 -1.04
N GLY A 224 9.94 -9.77 -1.72
CA GLY A 224 11.27 -9.31 -2.14
C GLY A 224 11.30 -8.77 -3.57
N PRO A 225 12.44 -8.89 -4.28
CA PRO A 225 12.57 -8.37 -5.64
C PRO A 225 11.65 -9.08 -6.64
N LEU A 226 11.43 -8.46 -7.82
CA LEU A 226 10.54 -8.98 -8.87
C LEU A 226 10.80 -10.45 -9.24
N MET A 227 12.03 -10.90 -9.18
CA MET A 227 12.37 -12.30 -9.47
C MET A 227 11.72 -13.29 -8.49
N ARG A 228 11.37 -12.85 -7.28
CA ARG A 228 10.65 -13.67 -6.28
C ARG A 228 9.14 -13.76 -6.53
N ALA A 229 8.59 -13.01 -7.47
CA ALA A 229 7.18 -13.10 -7.82
C ALA A 229 6.74 -14.53 -8.21
N ARG A 230 7.68 -15.32 -8.76
CA ARG A 230 7.44 -16.75 -9.06
C ARG A 230 6.98 -17.59 -7.87
N GLU A 231 7.29 -17.14 -6.65
CA GLU A 231 6.94 -17.87 -5.42
C GLU A 231 5.43 -17.76 -5.09
N PHE A 232 4.73 -16.81 -5.72
CA PHE A 232 3.29 -16.66 -5.61
C PHE A 232 2.55 -16.61 -6.96
N ASP A 233 3.22 -17.03 -8.03
CA ASP A 233 2.60 -17.23 -9.35
C ASP A 233 1.68 -18.45 -9.36
N GLN A 234 0.91 -18.60 -10.41
CA GLN A 234 0.06 -19.77 -10.64
C GLN A 234 0.84 -21.08 -10.47
N GLY A 235 0.26 -21.98 -9.67
CA GLY A 235 0.86 -23.28 -9.36
C GLY A 235 1.74 -23.28 -8.12
N SER A 236 2.01 -22.12 -7.49
CA SER A 236 2.69 -22.06 -6.20
C SER A 236 1.78 -22.49 -5.04
N PRO A 237 2.33 -22.88 -3.89
CA PRO A 237 1.55 -23.31 -2.72
C PRO A 237 0.65 -22.20 -2.15
N VAL A 238 0.95 -20.94 -2.43
CA VAL A 238 0.21 -19.78 -1.89
C VAL A 238 -0.79 -19.17 -2.88
N TYR A 239 -0.84 -19.71 -4.09
CA TYR A 239 -1.71 -19.19 -5.13
C TYR A 239 -3.20 -19.43 -4.83
N VAL A 240 -3.99 -18.34 -4.71
CA VAL A 240 -5.45 -18.36 -4.48
C VAL A 240 -5.87 -19.15 -3.23
N THR A 241 -5.16 -18.95 -2.12
CA THR A 241 -5.36 -19.72 -0.87
C THR A 241 -6.08 -18.95 0.23
N ASN A 242 -6.23 -17.64 0.14
CA ASN A 242 -6.77 -16.76 1.21
C ASN A 242 -6.04 -16.92 2.57
N MET A 243 -4.77 -17.29 2.57
CA MET A 243 -3.91 -17.36 3.75
C MET A 243 -3.77 -16.01 4.42
N THR A 244 -3.57 -15.99 5.75
CA THR A 244 -3.17 -14.78 6.47
C THR A 244 -1.73 -14.38 6.15
N ALA A 245 -1.36 -13.14 6.48
CA ALA A 245 0.03 -12.68 6.29
C ALA A 245 1.04 -13.55 7.07
N ALA A 246 0.66 -14.03 8.27
CA ALA A 246 1.50 -14.92 9.07
C ALA A 246 1.73 -16.26 8.36
N GLN A 247 0.68 -16.87 7.84
CA GLN A 247 0.76 -18.13 7.09
C GLN A 247 1.57 -17.97 5.79
N LEU A 248 1.39 -16.86 5.07
CA LEU A 248 2.19 -16.58 3.87
C LEU A 248 3.69 -16.46 4.19
N ARG A 249 4.03 -15.74 5.29
CA ARG A 249 5.44 -15.62 5.71
C ARG A 249 6.05 -16.97 6.06
N GLU A 250 5.31 -17.85 6.72
CA GLU A 250 5.76 -19.21 7.05
C GLU A 250 6.01 -20.03 5.78
N VAL A 251 5.04 -20.08 4.86
CA VAL A 251 5.15 -20.89 3.62
C VAL A 251 6.25 -20.37 2.68
N LEU A 252 6.45 -19.04 2.65
CA LEU A 252 7.45 -18.38 1.79
C LEU A 252 8.83 -18.19 2.46
N ASP A 253 9.03 -18.75 3.68
CA ASP A 253 10.27 -18.64 4.48
C ASP A 253 10.75 -17.18 4.62
N LEU A 254 9.82 -16.28 4.93
CA LEU A 254 10.10 -14.84 5.15
C LEU A 254 10.33 -14.60 6.64
N ARG A 255 11.54 -14.18 7.00
CA ARG A 255 11.98 -13.89 8.38
C ARG A 255 11.69 -12.44 8.78
#